data_7c9fe51a0e63af5341bb0ea866cc081d
#
_entry.id   7c9fe51a0e63af5341bb0ea866cc081d
#
_cell.length_a   1.000
_cell.length_b   1.000
_cell.length_c   1.000
_cell.angle_alpha   90.00
_cell.angle_beta   90.00
_cell.angle_gamma   90.00
#
_symmetry.space_group_name_H-M   'P 1'
#
loop_
_entity.id
_entity.type
_entity.pdbx_description
1 polymer ?
#
loop_
_entity_poly.entity_id
_entity_poly.type
_entity_poly.pdbx_seq_one_letter_code
_entity_poly.pdbx_strand_id
1 'polypeptide(L)' 'MHQAHVSALQAKHAGLEARIIEESQRPMPDMATLARLKKEKLRIKEEIAGL' A
#
# COMPACT_ATOMS: atom_id res chain seq x y z
N MET A 1 10.72 14.60 -13.72
CA MET A 1 10.26 14.77 -12.35
C MET A 1 9.01 13.95 -12.03
N HIS A 2 7.99 14.01 -12.90
CA HIS A 2 6.77 13.23 -12.67
C HIS A 2 7.02 11.73 -12.63
N GLN A 3 7.90 11.22 -13.50
CA GLN A 3 8.19 9.79 -13.53
C GLN A 3 8.83 9.29 -12.24
N ALA A 4 9.74 10.06 -11.65
CA ALA A 4 10.38 9.68 -10.40
C ALA A 4 9.37 9.64 -9.26
N HIS A 5 8.44 10.61 -9.24
CA HIS A 5 7.39 10.66 -8.24
C HIS A 5 6.41 9.50 -8.40
N VAL A 6 6.00 9.22 -9.63
CA VAL A 6 5.12 8.08 -9.93
C VAL A 6 5.78 6.77 -9.56
N SER A 7 7.06 6.60 -9.90
CA SER A 7 7.81 5.39 -9.56
C SER A 7 7.88 5.20 -8.04
N ALA A 8 8.10 6.28 -7.29
CA ALA A 8 8.15 6.21 -5.84
C ALA A 8 6.79 5.79 -5.25
N LEU A 9 5.71 6.35 -5.78
CA LEU A 9 4.36 5.99 -5.35
C LEU A 9 4.03 4.54 -5.69
N GLN A 10 4.40 4.11 -6.88
CA GLN A 10 4.18 2.73 -7.30
C GLN A 10 4.97 1.74 -6.44
N ALA A 11 6.20 2.09 -6.07
CA ALA A 11 7.01 1.27 -5.19
C ALA A 11 6.38 1.16 -3.80
N LYS A 12 5.87 2.28 -3.28
CA LYS A 12 5.16 2.29 -2.01
C LYS A 12 3.91 1.43 -2.06
N HIS A 13 3.15 1.54 -3.15
CA HIS A 13 1.94 0.75 -3.34
C HIS A 13 2.26 -0.75 -3.34
N ALA A 14 3.29 -1.14 -4.09
CA ALA A 14 3.71 -2.54 -4.13
C ALA A 14 4.19 -3.03 -2.76
N GLY A 15 4.92 -2.20 -2.03
CA GLY A 15 5.38 -2.54 -0.70
C GLY A 15 4.23 -2.74 0.28
N LEU A 16 3.21 -1.88 0.20
CA LEU A 16 2.02 -2.02 1.03
C LEU A 16 1.24 -3.29 0.70
N GLU A 17 1.11 -3.61 -0.59
CA GLU A 17 0.46 -4.86 -0.99
C GLU A 17 1.17 -6.08 -0.43
N ALA A 18 2.51 -6.10 -0.51
CA ALA A 18 3.30 -7.19 0.02
C ALA A 18 3.09 -7.34 1.52
N ARG A 19 3.06 -6.22 2.25
CA ARG A 19 2.83 -6.23 3.70
C ARG A 19 1.43 -6.70 4.05
N ILE A 20 0.43 -6.32 3.28
CA ILE A 20 -0.94 -6.77 3.49
C ILE A 20 -1.02 -8.29 3.34
N ILE A 21 -0.43 -8.82 2.28
CA ILE A 21 -0.40 -10.26 2.04
C ILE A 21 0.29 -10.98 3.20
N GLU A 22 1.47 -10.49 3.60
CA GLU A 22 2.24 -11.07 4.68
C GLU A 22 1.46 -11.07 5.99
N GLU A 23 0.82 -9.95 6.32
CA GLU A 23 0.03 -9.84 7.55
C GLU A 23 -1.20 -10.75 7.51
N SER A 24 -1.86 -10.86 6.37
CA SER A 24 -3.06 -11.68 6.23
C SER A 24 -2.75 -13.18 6.31
N GLN A 25 -1.51 -13.57 6.05
CA GLN A 25 -1.09 -14.98 6.12
C GLN A 25 -0.68 -15.42 7.52
N ARG A 26 -0.62 -14.52 8.47
CA ARG A 26 -0.31 -14.88 9.85
C ARG A 26 -1.43 -15.72 10.46
N PRO A 27 -1.11 -16.63 11.40
CA PRO A 27 -2.13 -17.43 12.08
C PRO A 27 -3.20 -16.58 12.76
N MET A 28 -2.80 -15.41 13.31
CA MET A 28 -3.73 -14.47 13.91
C MET A 28 -3.45 -13.08 13.34
N PRO A 29 -4.04 -12.75 12.18
CA PRO A 29 -3.81 -11.44 11.58
C PRO A 29 -4.30 -10.31 12.49
N ASP A 30 -3.50 -9.23 12.56
CA ASP A 30 -3.90 -8.04 13.27
C ASP A 30 -4.83 -7.22 12.37
N MET A 31 -6.12 -7.23 12.68
CA MET A 31 -7.12 -6.56 11.87
C MET A 31 -6.93 -5.04 11.85
N ALA A 32 -6.45 -4.46 12.94
CA ALA A 32 -6.16 -3.03 12.99
C ALA A 32 -5.02 -2.67 12.05
N THR A 33 -3.96 -3.47 12.04
CA THR A 33 -2.83 -3.29 11.12
C THR A 33 -3.27 -3.46 9.68
N LEU A 34 -4.07 -4.48 9.38
CA LEU A 34 -4.59 -4.69 8.03
C LEU A 34 -5.45 -3.53 7.56
N ALA A 35 -6.30 -3.01 8.42
CA ALA A 35 -7.14 -1.86 8.08
C ALA A 35 -6.29 -0.64 7.76
N ARG A 36 -5.24 -0.40 8.55
CA ARG A 36 -4.33 0.72 8.33
C ARG A 36 -3.59 0.57 7.00
N LEU A 37 -3.06 -0.61 6.73
CA LEU A 37 -2.32 -0.88 5.50
C LEU A 37 -3.21 -0.72 4.27
N LYS A 38 -4.43 -1.22 4.33
CA LYS A 38 -5.40 -1.09 3.25
C LYS A 38 -5.77 0.36 3.01
N LYS A 39 -5.94 1.13 4.07
CA LYS A 39 -6.25 2.55 3.97
C LYS A 39 -5.10 3.32 3.31
N GLU A 40 -3.86 3.05 3.71
CA GLU A 40 -2.69 3.68 3.12
C GLU A 40 -2.54 3.29 1.64
N LYS A 41 -2.77 2.03 1.32
CA LYS A 41 -2.71 1.55 -0.06
C LYS A 41 -3.71 2.31 -0.93
N LEU A 42 -4.93 2.46 -0.46
CA LEU A 42 -5.97 3.19 -1.19
C LEU A 42 -5.59 4.66 -1.39
N ARG A 43 -5.04 5.29 -0.35
CA ARG A 43 -4.58 6.68 -0.45
C ARG A 43 -3.52 6.84 -1.53
N ILE A 44 -2.53 5.95 -1.56
CA ILE A 44 -1.47 6.01 -2.56
C ILE A 44 -2.02 5.73 -3.96
N LYS A 45 -2.96 4.80 -4.07
CA LYS A 45 -3.63 4.52 -5.35
C LYS A 45 -4.35 5.76 -5.87
N GLU A 46 -5.02 6.50 -4.99
CA GLU A 46 -5.70 7.74 -5.36
C GLU A 46 -4.69 8.81 -5.79
N GLU A 47 -3.55 8.91 -5.13
CA GLU A 47 -2.51 9.84 -5.53
C GLU A 47 -1.96 9.51 -6.92
N ILE A 48 -1.74 8.24 -7.20
CA ILE A 48 -1.28 7.81 -8.52
C ILE A 48 -2.34 8.15 -9.57
N ALA A 49 -3.59 7.87 -9.28
CA ALA A 49 -4.68 8.17 -10.21
C ALA A 49 -4.87 9.67 -10.45
N GLY A 50 -4.52 10.49 -9.47
CA GLY A 50 -4.61 11.95 -9.58
C GLY A 50 -3.46 12.61 -10.35
N LEU A 51 -2.45 11.86 -10.70
CA LEU A 51 -1.35 12.37 -11.49
C LEU A 51 -1.71 12.35 -12.96
#